data_f32e10c08310e228d2012958af1ddc14
#
_entry.id   f32e10c08310e228d2012958af1ddc14
#
_cell.length_a   1.000
_cell.length_b   1.000
_cell.length_c   1.000
_cell.angle_alpha   90.00
_cell.angle_beta   90.00
_cell.angle_gamma   90.00
#
_symmetry.space_group_name_H-M   'P 1'
#
loop_
_entity.id
_entity.type
_entity.pdbx_description
1 polymer ?
#
loop_
_entity_poly.entity_id
_entity_poly.type
_entity_poly.pdbx_seq_one_letter_code
_entity_poly.pdbx_strand_id
1 'polypeptide(L)'
;WSLAIPASSEKQDIAKDFVSWATSQSYTALVAENEGWANVPPGTRSSLYANQDYLDAAPFAKMTLESINAADPQKPSVQDVPYTGVQFVAIPEFAGIATQVGQQFSDALAGNQTAEEALASAQALTTEEMEAAGY
;
A
#
# COMPACT_ATOMS: atom_id res chain seq x y z
N TRP A 1 -7.03 0.77 -0.73
CA TRP A 1 -7.24 1.42 -2.04
C TRP A 1 -8.60 1.00 -2.61
N SER A 2 -9.26 1.88 -3.36
CA SER A 2 -10.55 1.60 -3.99
C SER A 2 -10.62 2.22 -5.39
N LEU A 3 -11.40 1.58 -6.26
CA LEU A 3 -11.82 2.17 -7.53
C LEU A 3 -13.11 2.93 -7.31
N ALA A 4 -13.21 4.14 -7.86
CA ALA A 4 -14.40 4.98 -7.77
C ALA A 4 -14.84 5.46 -9.15
N ILE A 5 -16.14 5.64 -9.31
CA ILE A 5 -16.73 6.18 -10.53
C ILE A 5 -17.31 7.55 -10.19
N PRO A 6 -16.80 8.65 -10.79
CA PRO A 6 -17.35 9.98 -10.55
C PRO A 6 -18.85 10.04 -10.91
N ALA A 7 -19.64 10.72 -10.07
CA ALA A 7 -21.08 10.85 -10.32
C ALA A 7 -21.40 11.58 -11.63
N SER A 8 -20.49 12.44 -12.09
CA SER A 8 -20.59 13.19 -13.36
C SER A 8 -20.19 12.36 -14.60
N SER A 9 -19.76 11.11 -14.44
CA SER A 9 -19.38 10.27 -15.57
C SER A 9 -20.59 9.92 -16.43
N GLU A 10 -20.50 10.15 -17.73
CA GLU A 10 -21.51 9.72 -18.73
C GLU A 10 -21.35 8.24 -19.13
N LYS A 11 -20.33 7.55 -18.64
CA LYS A 11 -19.99 6.16 -18.95
C LYS A 11 -20.09 5.25 -17.73
N GLN A 12 -21.05 5.52 -16.84
CA GLN A 12 -21.14 4.82 -15.55
C GLN A 12 -21.32 3.30 -15.69
N ASP A 13 -22.12 2.83 -16.65
CA ASP A 13 -22.39 1.40 -16.79
C ASP A 13 -21.15 0.65 -17.26
N ILE A 14 -20.46 1.14 -18.29
CA ILE A 14 -19.18 0.58 -18.74
C ILE A 14 -18.12 0.61 -17.63
N ALA A 15 -18.08 1.69 -16.87
CA ALA A 15 -17.15 1.82 -15.73
C ALA A 15 -17.45 0.81 -14.62
N LYS A 16 -18.76 0.54 -14.34
CA LYS A 16 -19.16 -0.50 -13.37
C LYS A 16 -18.74 -1.88 -13.84
N ASP A 17 -18.96 -2.19 -15.12
CA ASP A 17 -18.55 -3.47 -15.71
C ASP A 17 -17.04 -3.66 -15.61
N PHE A 18 -16.27 -2.62 -15.95
CA PHE A 18 -14.82 -2.64 -15.82
C PHE A 18 -14.38 -2.84 -14.35
N VAL A 19 -14.92 -2.08 -13.40
CA VAL A 19 -14.58 -2.22 -11.98
C VAL A 19 -14.93 -3.62 -11.48
N SER A 20 -16.09 -4.14 -11.83
CA SER A 20 -16.52 -5.49 -11.46
C SER A 20 -15.56 -6.56 -12.00
N TRP A 21 -15.15 -6.43 -13.24
CA TRP A 21 -14.19 -7.33 -13.87
C TRP A 21 -12.79 -7.18 -13.25
N ALA A 22 -12.27 -5.95 -13.15
CA ALA A 22 -10.92 -5.67 -12.64
C ALA A 22 -10.72 -6.10 -11.16
N THR A 23 -11.81 -6.27 -10.42
CA THR A 23 -11.76 -6.79 -9.04
C THR A 23 -12.23 -8.24 -8.92
N SER A 24 -12.41 -8.95 -10.03
CA SER A 24 -12.94 -10.31 -10.08
C SER A 24 -11.86 -11.39 -9.94
N GLN A 25 -12.29 -12.62 -9.68
CA GLN A 25 -11.41 -13.80 -9.75
C GLN A 25 -10.94 -14.06 -11.20
N SER A 26 -11.75 -13.71 -12.20
CA SER A 26 -11.37 -13.87 -13.61
C SER A 26 -10.18 -12.96 -13.97
N TYR A 27 -10.15 -11.73 -13.45
CA TYR A 27 -8.99 -10.85 -13.64
C TYR A 27 -7.75 -11.42 -12.94
N THR A 28 -7.89 -11.91 -11.71
CA THR A 28 -6.80 -12.56 -10.97
C THR A 28 -6.22 -13.75 -11.75
N ALA A 29 -7.09 -14.60 -12.30
CA ALA A 29 -6.68 -15.75 -13.10
C ALA A 29 -5.97 -15.32 -14.40
N LEU A 30 -6.47 -14.27 -15.07
CA LEU A 30 -5.85 -13.71 -16.27
C LEU A 30 -4.44 -13.19 -16.01
N VAL A 31 -4.23 -12.48 -14.90
CA VAL A 31 -2.89 -12.01 -14.49
C VAL A 31 -1.99 -13.19 -14.20
N ALA A 32 -2.47 -14.19 -13.45
CA ALA A 32 -1.69 -15.39 -13.14
C ALA A 32 -1.27 -16.16 -14.40
N GLU A 33 -2.15 -16.26 -15.40
CA GLU A 33 -1.87 -16.95 -16.67
C GLU A 33 -0.82 -16.20 -17.51
N ASN A 34 -0.88 -14.87 -17.56
CA ASN A 34 0.01 -14.09 -18.44
C ASN A 34 1.31 -13.67 -17.77
N GLU A 35 1.29 -13.36 -16.47
CA GLU A 35 2.41 -12.76 -15.75
C GLU A 35 2.95 -13.67 -14.62
N GLY A 36 2.26 -14.77 -14.32
CA GLY A 36 2.57 -15.67 -13.21
C GLY A 36 1.98 -15.24 -11.87
N TRP A 37 1.80 -16.21 -10.98
CA TRP A 37 1.15 -16.03 -9.69
C TRP A 37 1.85 -15.00 -8.78
N ALA A 38 3.17 -14.88 -8.84
CA ALA A 38 3.93 -13.91 -8.05
C ALA A 38 3.58 -12.43 -8.38
N ASN A 39 3.06 -12.18 -9.58
CA ASN A 39 2.67 -10.86 -10.07
C ASN A 39 1.18 -10.55 -9.89
N VAL A 40 0.41 -11.49 -9.35
CA VAL A 40 -1.00 -11.25 -9.03
C VAL A 40 -1.08 -10.21 -7.90
N PRO A 41 -1.81 -9.09 -8.09
CA PRO A 41 -1.92 -8.06 -7.07
C PRO A 41 -2.55 -8.62 -5.79
N PRO A 42 -1.95 -8.39 -4.62
CA PRO A 42 -2.54 -8.76 -3.35
C PRO A 42 -3.79 -7.90 -3.12
N GLY A 43 -4.94 -8.49 -3.26
CA GLY A 43 -6.22 -7.82 -3.07
C GLY A 43 -6.91 -8.24 -1.77
N THR A 44 -8.16 -7.85 -1.62
CA THR A 44 -8.99 -8.15 -0.44
C THR A 44 -9.84 -9.42 -0.60
N ARG A 45 -9.69 -10.16 -1.71
CA ARG A 45 -10.44 -11.40 -1.92
C ARG A 45 -9.80 -12.56 -1.16
N SER A 46 -10.51 -13.12 -0.20
CA SER A 46 -10.06 -14.28 0.58
C SER A 46 -9.74 -15.51 -0.29
N SER A 47 -10.43 -15.65 -1.43
CA SER A 47 -10.19 -16.76 -2.37
C SER A 47 -8.77 -16.75 -2.99
N LEU A 48 -8.13 -15.59 -3.11
CA LEU A 48 -6.74 -15.50 -3.56
C LEU A 48 -5.80 -16.16 -2.55
N TYR A 49 -5.98 -15.88 -1.28
CA TYR A 49 -5.17 -16.41 -0.17
C TYR A 49 -5.51 -17.88 0.20
N ALA A 50 -6.53 -18.45 -0.44
CA ALA A 50 -6.84 -19.88 -0.38
C ALA A 50 -6.31 -20.65 -1.59
N ASN A 51 -5.72 -19.97 -2.57
CA ASN A 51 -5.16 -20.58 -3.77
C ASN A 51 -3.71 -21.05 -3.50
N GLN A 52 -3.43 -22.34 -3.68
CA GLN A 52 -2.13 -22.93 -3.36
C GLN A 52 -1.03 -22.41 -4.30
N ASP A 53 -1.33 -22.25 -5.60
CA ASP A 53 -0.34 -21.77 -6.56
C ASP A 53 0.11 -20.32 -6.23
N TYR A 54 -0.84 -19.48 -5.74
CA TYR A 54 -0.50 -18.14 -5.26
C TYR A 54 0.36 -18.20 -4.00
N LEU A 55 0.00 -19.03 -3.02
CA LEU A 55 0.76 -19.16 -1.77
C LEU A 55 2.19 -19.67 -2.01
N ASP A 56 2.36 -20.60 -2.95
CA ASP A 56 3.67 -21.13 -3.30
C ASP A 56 4.54 -20.11 -4.04
N ALA A 57 3.94 -19.28 -4.89
CA ALA A 57 4.64 -18.25 -5.64
C ALA A 57 4.88 -16.95 -4.86
N ALA A 58 4.08 -16.67 -3.83
CA ALA A 58 4.11 -15.44 -3.06
C ALA A 58 4.28 -15.71 -1.55
N PRO A 59 5.50 -15.97 -1.07
CA PRO A 59 5.78 -16.29 0.34
C PRO A 59 5.28 -15.22 1.33
N PHE A 60 5.12 -13.99 0.86
CA PHE A 60 4.58 -12.87 1.64
C PHE A 60 3.05 -12.89 1.81
N ALA A 61 2.32 -13.73 1.05
CA ALA A 61 0.85 -13.68 0.99
C ALA A 61 0.18 -13.84 2.36
N LYS A 62 0.68 -14.75 3.19
CA LYS A 62 0.15 -14.96 4.55
C LYS A 62 0.28 -13.69 5.40
N MET A 63 1.46 -13.07 5.40
CA MET A 63 1.72 -11.84 6.15
C MET A 63 0.85 -10.69 5.64
N THR A 64 0.66 -10.59 4.31
CA THR A 64 -0.22 -9.60 3.70
C THR A 64 -1.67 -9.76 4.19
N LEU A 65 -2.21 -10.98 4.18
CA LEU A 65 -3.56 -11.25 4.68
C LEU A 65 -3.69 -10.93 6.18
N GLU A 66 -2.72 -11.34 6.98
CA GLU A 66 -2.67 -11.03 8.41
C GLU A 66 -2.68 -9.52 8.65
N SER A 67 -1.87 -8.77 7.90
CA SER A 67 -1.81 -7.30 7.98
C SER A 67 -3.13 -6.64 7.56
N ILE A 68 -3.78 -7.12 6.49
CA ILE A 68 -5.10 -6.64 6.06
C ILE A 68 -6.14 -6.86 7.17
N ASN A 69 -6.16 -8.06 7.77
CA ASN A 69 -7.13 -8.41 8.80
C ASN A 69 -6.86 -7.70 10.15
N ALA A 70 -5.61 -7.36 10.43
CA ALA A 70 -5.21 -6.65 11.64
C ALA A 70 -5.33 -5.12 11.52
N ALA A 71 -5.54 -4.59 10.32
CA ALA A 71 -5.63 -3.15 10.10
C ALA A 71 -6.82 -2.54 10.85
N ASP A 72 -6.52 -1.63 11.76
CA ASP A 72 -7.52 -0.88 12.52
C ASP A 72 -7.24 0.61 12.38
N PRO A 73 -8.04 1.35 11.61
CA PRO A 73 -7.87 2.79 11.45
C PRO A 73 -8.00 3.60 12.75
N GLN A 74 -8.66 3.04 13.77
CA GLN A 74 -8.78 3.68 15.08
C GLN A 74 -7.56 3.46 15.96
N LYS A 75 -6.68 2.52 15.59
CA LYS A 75 -5.40 2.22 16.24
C LYS A 75 -4.29 2.07 15.19
N PRO A 76 -3.95 3.17 14.49
CA PRO A 76 -3.08 3.10 13.31
C PRO A 76 -1.60 2.91 13.63
N SER A 77 -1.19 3.06 14.89
CA SER A 77 0.20 2.98 15.33
C SER A 77 0.34 2.16 16.62
N VAL A 78 1.59 1.81 16.96
CA VAL A 78 1.93 1.09 18.19
C VAL A 78 1.60 1.93 19.43
N GLN A 79 1.77 3.24 19.34
CA GLN A 79 1.40 4.19 20.39
C GLN A 79 0.03 4.79 20.07
N ASP A 80 -0.72 5.15 21.11
CA ASP A 80 -1.99 5.84 20.95
C ASP A 80 -1.76 7.22 20.33
N VAL A 81 -2.57 7.53 19.30
CA VAL A 81 -2.52 8.80 18.57
C VAL A 81 -3.92 9.41 18.48
N PRO A 82 -4.03 10.75 18.44
CA PRO A 82 -5.33 11.43 18.46
C PRO A 82 -6.00 11.54 17.08
N TYR A 83 -5.60 10.72 16.11
CA TYR A 83 -6.13 10.76 14.74
C TYR A 83 -6.47 9.36 14.22
N THR A 84 -7.40 9.31 13.27
CA THR A 84 -7.72 8.09 12.52
C THR A 84 -6.64 7.82 11.48
N GLY A 85 -6.21 6.57 11.37
CA GLY A 85 -5.22 6.15 10.39
C GLY A 85 -5.72 6.28 8.96
N VAL A 86 -4.81 6.71 8.10
CA VAL A 86 -5.01 6.83 6.64
C VAL A 86 -3.82 6.20 5.92
N GLN A 87 -3.99 5.91 4.64
CA GLN A 87 -2.93 5.30 3.83
C GLN A 87 -1.83 6.30 3.43
N PHE A 88 -2.14 7.58 3.49
CA PHE A 88 -1.21 8.67 3.19
C PHE A 88 -1.66 9.94 3.93
N VAL A 89 -0.74 10.86 4.16
CA VAL A 89 -1.03 12.14 4.79
C VAL A 89 -1.36 13.18 3.72
N ALA A 90 -2.52 13.84 3.83
CA ALA A 90 -3.01 14.80 2.84
C ALA A 90 -2.47 16.22 3.10
N ILE A 91 -1.16 16.37 3.11
CA ILE A 91 -0.45 17.65 3.17
C ILE A 91 0.42 17.84 1.92
N PRO A 92 0.69 19.08 1.48
CA PRO A 92 1.50 19.35 0.29
C PRO A 92 2.90 18.71 0.35
N GLU A 93 3.52 18.69 1.52
CA GLU A 93 4.88 18.21 1.77
C GLU A 93 5.01 16.69 1.71
N PHE A 94 3.90 15.95 1.87
CA PHE A 94 3.93 14.48 2.00
C PHE A 94 4.67 13.77 0.86
N ALA A 95 4.46 14.18 -0.38
CA ALA A 95 5.09 13.53 -1.53
C ALA A 95 6.62 13.69 -1.50
N GLY A 96 7.13 14.86 -1.11
CA GLY A 96 8.55 15.13 -0.94
C GLY A 96 9.14 14.32 0.21
N ILE A 97 8.51 14.38 1.38
CA ILE A 97 8.91 13.62 2.59
C ILE A 97 8.93 12.11 2.27
N ALA A 98 7.85 11.58 1.69
CA ALA A 98 7.74 10.15 1.40
C ALA A 98 8.84 9.66 0.45
N THR A 99 9.22 10.47 -0.54
CA THR A 99 10.31 10.16 -1.48
C THR A 99 11.65 10.10 -0.75
N GLN A 100 11.97 11.09 0.05
CA GLN A 100 13.25 11.18 0.77
C GLN A 100 13.37 10.08 1.84
N VAL A 101 12.30 9.83 2.60
CA VAL A 101 12.22 8.75 3.59
C VAL A 101 12.35 7.37 2.92
N GLY A 102 11.66 7.19 1.78
CA GLY A 102 11.75 5.97 0.98
C GLY A 102 13.16 5.69 0.49
N GLN A 103 13.94 6.73 0.15
CA GLN A 103 15.34 6.59 -0.24
C GLN A 103 16.18 6.09 0.95
N GLN A 104 16.00 6.63 2.15
CA GLN A 104 16.73 6.15 3.35
C GLN A 104 16.46 4.67 3.60
N PHE A 105 15.22 4.23 3.46
CA PHE A 105 14.87 2.82 3.63
C PHE A 105 15.47 1.93 2.53
N SER A 106 15.47 2.41 1.29
CA SER A 106 16.11 1.71 0.17
C SER A 106 17.61 1.52 0.39
N ASP A 107 18.29 2.55 0.90
CA ASP A 107 19.71 2.50 1.20
C ASP A 107 20.03 1.53 2.35
N ALA A 108 19.18 1.46 3.37
CA ALA A 108 19.31 0.46 4.42
C ALA A 108 19.10 -0.96 3.90
N LEU A 109 18.09 -1.18 3.06
CA LEU A 109 17.83 -2.49 2.46
C LEU A 109 18.94 -2.93 1.50
N ALA A 110 19.60 -1.97 0.84
CA ALA A 110 20.76 -2.23 -0.01
C ALA A 110 22.06 -2.47 0.79
N GLY A 111 22.05 -2.28 2.12
CA GLY A 111 23.22 -2.42 2.99
C GLY A 111 24.17 -1.23 2.96
N ASN A 112 23.75 -0.08 2.44
CA ASN A 112 24.56 1.14 2.38
C ASN A 112 24.59 1.89 3.71
N GLN A 113 23.64 1.62 4.60
CA GLN A 113 23.54 2.17 5.97
C GLN A 113 22.78 1.21 6.87
N THR A 114 22.85 1.41 8.19
CA THR A 114 22.06 0.63 9.14
C THR A 114 20.60 1.09 9.19
N ALA A 115 19.73 0.25 9.75
CA ALA A 115 18.31 0.63 9.95
C ALA A 115 18.19 1.82 10.91
N GLU A 116 19.03 1.89 11.97
CA GLU A 116 19.06 2.99 12.92
C GLU A 116 19.46 4.31 12.25
N GLU A 117 20.49 4.29 11.42
CA GLU A 117 20.92 5.48 10.64
C GLU A 117 19.84 5.93 9.68
N ALA A 118 19.20 5.00 8.97
CA ALA A 118 18.11 5.30 8.05
C ALA A 118 16.93 5.96 8.76
N LEU A 119 16.51 5.42 9.90
CA LEU A 119 15.40 5.96 10.71
C LEU A 119 15.75 7.34 11.28
N ALA A 120 16.98 7.54 11.77
CA ALA A 120 17.42 8.84 12.28
C ALA A 120 17.43 9.90 11.18
N SER A 121 17.95 9.56 10.00
CA SER A 121 17.97 10.45 8.83
C SER A 121 16.55 10.77 8.34
N ALA A 122 15.68 9.76 8.25
CA ALA A 122 14.29 9.93 7.86
C ALA A 122 13.53 10.85 8.84
N GLN A 123 13.75 10.69 10.14
CA GLN A 123 13.15 11.56 11.15
C GLN A 123 13.65 13.00 11.05
N ALA A 124 14.96 13.20 10.88
CA ALA A 124 15.54 14.53 10.73
C ALA A 124 14.99 15.27 9.51
N LEU A 125 14.98 14.62 8.34
CA LEU A 125 14.41 15.15 7.10
C LEU A 125 12.93 15.52 7.26
N THR A 126 12.14 14.64 7.87
CA THR A 126 10.71 14.90 8.11
C THR A 126 10.52 16.11 9.02
N THR A 127 11.28 16.21 10.10
CA THR A 127 11.20 17.34 11.04
C THR A 127 11.54 18.66 10.34
N GLU A 128 12.64 18.70 9.56
CA GLU A 128 13.05 19.89 8.81
C GLU A 128 11.97 20.38 7.84
N GLU A 129 11.41 19.46 7.04
CA GLU A 129 10.36 19.79 6.06
C GLU A 129 9.07 20.27 6.75
N MET A 130 8.68 19.66 7.86
CA MET A 130 7.49 20.05 8.61
C MET A 130 7.67 21.42 9.28
N GLU A 131 8.83 21.69 9.89
CA GLU A 131 9.15 22.99 10.48
C GLU A 131 9.22 24.10 9.41
N ALA A 132 9.82 23.81 8.24
CA ALA A 132 9.86 24.74 7.12
C ALA A 132 8.46 25.09 6.58
N ALA A 133 7.53 24.15 6.65
CA ALA A 133 6.14 24.33 6.27
C ALA A 133 5.28 25.04 7.36
N GLY A 134 5.81 25.21 8.58
CA GLY A 134 5.16 25.94 9.67
C GLY A 134 4.26 25.06 10.56
N TYR A 135 4.51 23.75 10.60
CA TYR A 135 3.83 22.82 11.52
C TYR A 135 4.52 22.76 12.89
#